data_6d94c92ef863e7494fa679f8e227f607
#
_entry.id   6d94c92ef863e7494fa679f8e227f607
#
_cell.length_a   1.000
_cell.length_b   1.000
_cell.length_c   1.000
_cell.angle_alpha   90.00
_cell.angle_beta   90.00
_cell.angle_gamma   90.00
#
_symmetry.space_group_name_H-M   'P 1'
#
loop_
_entity.id
_entity.type
_entity.pdbx_description
1 polymer ?
#
loop_
_entity_poly.entity_id
_entity_poly.type
_entity_poly.pdbx_seq_one_letter_code
_entity_poly.pdbx_strand_id
1 'polypeptide(L)'
;MKELVFADIKIGDTASSTKTVTESDIANFAEVSGDFNPIHVDAEFASQSMFKERIAHGMLSASYISALLGNTLPGPNTLYLGQTLNFKNPVKIGDTVTATVTVAEKRDDKRILKLDTTVTNQHGDVVIDGGCVMKKVGL
;
A
#
# COMPACT_ATOMS: atom_id res chain seq x y z
N MET A 1 -2.79 -11.17 16.22
CA MET A 1 -2.91 -9.76 15.73
C MET A 1 -3.74 -9.00 16.74
N LYS A 2 -3.22 -7.86 17.19
CA LYS A 2 -3.86 -7.12 18.29
C LYS A 2 -4.84 -6.07 17.74
N GLU A 3 -6.06 -6.02 18.27
CA GLU A 3 -6.99 -4.94 17.97
C GLU A 3 -6.65 -3.71 18.79
N LEU A 4 -6.55 -2.54 18.17
CA LEU A 4 -6.33 -1.28 18.85
C LEU A 4 -7.67 -0.70 19.34
N VAL A 5 -7.65 -0.05 20.50
CA VAL A 5 -8.80 0.70 21.01
C VAL A 5 -8.85 2.06 20.32
N PHE A 6 -10.00 2.43 19.75
CA PHE A 6 -10.14 3.69 19.00
C PHE A 6 -9.72 4.91 19.84
N ALA A 7 -10.11 4.93 21.12
CA ALA A 7 -9.78 6.05 22.00
C ALA A 7 -8.26 6.26 22.17
N ASP A 8 -7.48 5.19 22.01
CA ASP A 8 -6.02 5.25 22.18
C ASP A 8 -5.28 5.66 20.90
N ILE A 9 -5.96 5.64 19.76
CA ILE A 9 -5.37 6.07 18.48
C ILE A 9 -5.33 7.58 18.43
N LYS A 10 -4.17 8.15 18.11
CA LYS A 10 -3.94 9.60 18.14
C LYS A 10 -3.47 10.12 16.79
N ILE A 11 -3.82 11.36 16.49
CA ILE A 11 -3.23 12.08 15.35
C ILE A 11 -1.72 12.05 15.50
N GLY A 12 -1.03 11.69 14.41
CA GLY A 12 0.42 11.53 14.39
C GLY A 12 0.90 10.10 14.62
N ASP A 13 0.02 9.18 15.08
CA ASP A 13 0.38 7.77 15.16
C ASP A 13 0.73 7.27 13.76
N THR A 14 1.79 6.47 13.69
CA THR A 14 2.33 5.98 12.41
C THR A 14 2.70 4.50 12.50
N ALA A 15 2.64 3.83 11.37
CA ALA A 15 3.12 2.46 11.21
C ALA A 15 3.75 2.32 9.84
N SER A 16 4.69 1.40 9.70
CA SER A 16 5.32 1.10 8.42
C SER A 16 5.62 -0.39 8.30
N SER A 17 5.78 -0.82 7.06
CA SER A 17 6.11 -2.20 6.72
C SER A 17 6.97 -2.19 5.45
N THR A 18 8.01 -2.99 5.43
CA THR A 18 8.98 -3.05 4.32
C THR A 18 8.90 -4.42 3.65
N LYS A 19 8.94 -4.41 2.32
CA LYS A 19 8.90 -5.64 1.52
C LYS A 19 9.79 -5.52 0.29
N THR A 20 10.55 -6.56 0.01
CA THR A 20 11.27 -6.68 -1.27
C THR A 20 10.33 -7.36 -2.28
N VAL A 21 10.13 -6.71 -3.42
CA VAL A 21 9.23 -7.21 -4.47
C VAL A 21 9.95 -8.27 -5.29
N THR A 22 9.38 -9.47 -5.29
CA THR A 22 9.95 -10.62 -6.02
C THR A 22 9.18 -10.88 -7.31
N GLU A 23 9.79 -11.66 -8.20
CA GLU A 23 9.11 -12.16 -9.39
C GLU A 23 7.86 -12.96 -9.04
N SER A 24 7.95 -13.77 -7.98
CA SER A 24 6.80 -14.54 -7.46
C SER A 24 5.65 -13.65 -7.01
N ASP A 25 5.95 -12.51 -6.38
CA ASP A 25 4.91 -11.55 -5.96
C ASP A 25 4.14 -11.03 -7.17
N ILE A 26 4.84 -10.68 -8.24
CA ILE A 26 4.23 -10.17 -9.48
C ILE A 26 3.37 -11.26 -10.13
N ALA A 27 3.90 -12.49 -10.22
CA ALA A 27 3.17 -13.63 -10.80
C ALA A 27 1.90 -13.93 -10.01
N ASN A 28 1.99 -13.94 -8.68
CA ASN A 28 0.84 -14.18 -7.81
C ASN A 28 -0.21 -13.06 -7.91
N PHE A 29 0.23 -11.82 -8.01
CA PHE A 29 -0.69 -10.69 -8.16
C PHE A 29 -1.38 -10.73 -9.52
N ALA A 30 -0.66 -11.04 -10.60
CA ALA A 30 -1.25 -11.22 -11.93
C ALA A 30 -2.34 -12.30 -11.90
N GLU A 31 -2.06 -13.42 -11.25
CA GLU A 31 -2.99 -14.53 -11.14
C GLU A 31 -4.26 -14.14 -10.36
N VAL A 32 -4.10 -13.52 -9.19
CA VAL A 32 -5.24 -13.20 -8.32
C VAL A 32 -6.08 -12.04 -8.87
N SER A 33 -5.45 -11.08 -9.55
CA SER A 33 -6.14 -9.91 -10.11
C SER A 33 -6.67 -10.12 -11.52
N GLY A 34 -6.08 -11.06 -12.26
CA GLY A 34 -6.33 -11.23 -13.69
C GLY A 34 -5.57 -10.22 -14.56
N ASP A 35 -4.65 -9.45 -14.01
CA ASP A 35 -3.89 -8.45 -14.76
C ASP A 35 -2.59 -9.06 -15.30
N PHE A 36 -2.67 -9.55 -16.54
CA PHE A 36 -1.54 -10.13 -17.27
C PHE A 36 -0.97 -9.15 -18.29
N ASN A 37 -1.06 -7.84 -18.04
CA ASN A 37 -0.45 -6.86 -18.92
C ASN A 37 1.04 -7.23 -19.12
N PRO A 38 1.51 -7.35 -20.37
CA PRO A 38 2.86 -7.86 -20.65
C PRO A 38 3.98 -7.00 -20.05
N ILE A 39 3.73 -5.75 -19.72
CA ILE A 39 4.74 -4.92 -19.04
C ILE A 39 5.14 -5.50 -17.68
N HIS A 40 4.29 -6.31 -17.09
CA HIS A 40 4.54 -6.96 -15.80
C HIS A 40 5.08 -8.38 -15.94
N VAL A 41 4.58 -9.12 -16.91
CA VAL A 41 4.79 -10.59 -16.98
C VAL A 41 5.67 -11.07 -18.12
N ASP A 42 6.00 -10.23 -19.09
CA ASP A 42 6.77 -10.59 -20.28
C ASP A 42 8.06 -9.76 -20.34
N ALA A 43 9.20 -10.42 -20.03
CA ALA A 43 10.50 -9.76 -19.99
C ALA A 43 10.94 -9.22 -21.35
N GLU A 44 10.64 -9.95 -22.44
CA GLU A 44 10.99 -9.51 -23.78
C GLU A 44 10.18 -8.26 -24.17
N PHE A 45 8.89 -8.29 -23.95
CA PHE A 45 8.03 -7.12 -24.18
C PHE A 45 8.53 -5.93 -23.36
N ALA A 46 8.81 -6.13 -22.08
CA ALA A 46 9.25 -5.06 -21.19
C ALA A 46 10.60 -4.47 -21.60
N SER A 47 11.49 -5.30 -22.18
CA SER A 47 12.79 -4.82 -22.66
C SER A 47 12.68 -3.79 -23.79
N GLN A 48 11.57 -3.81 -24.53
CA GLN A 48 11.29 -2.86 -25.61
C GLN A 48 10.52 -1.62 -25.12
N SER A 49 10.10 -1.61 -23.84
CA SER A 49 9.37 -0.49 -23.24
C SER A 49 10.32 0.62 -22.80
N MET A 50 9.72 1.77 -22.43
CA MET A 50 10.48 2.87 -21.85
C MET A 50 11.17 2.49 -20.53
N PHE A 51 10.68 1.46 -19.83
CA PHE A 51 11.24 1.01 -18.56
C PHE A 51 12.41 0.04 -18.73
N LYS A 52 12.59 -0.55 -19.90
CA LYS A 52 13.64 -1.51 -20.27
C LYS A 52 13.61 -2.84 -19.53
N GLU A 53 12.74 -3.00 -18.54
CA GLU A 53 12.55 -4.22 -17.76
C GLU A 53 11.13 -4.26 -17.21
N ARG A 54 10.71 -5.43 -16.72
CA ARG A 54 9.38 -5.58 -16.13
C ARG A 54 9.24 -4.70 -14.89
N ILE A 55 8.07 -4.08 -14.77
CA ILE A 55 7.69 -3.32 -13.58
C ILE A 55 6.57 -4.05 -12.85
N ALA A 56 6.51 -3.88 -11.52
CA ALA A 56 5.43 -4.40 -10.71
C ALA A 56 4.13 -3.65 -11.01
N HIS A 57 3.00 -4.32 -10.82
CA HIS A 57 1.69 -3.67 -10.86
C HIS A 57 1.65 -2.56 -9.80
N GLY A 58 1.14 -1.39 -10.16
CA GLY A 58 0.96 -0.31 -9.18
C GLY A 58 0.09 -0.75 -8.01
N MET A 59 -0.97 -1.52 -8.30
CA MET A 59 -1.88 -2.02 -7.27
C MET A 59 -1.25 -3.08 -6.37
N LEU A 60 -0.17 -3.73 -6.78
CA LEU A 60 0.59 -4.60 -5.87
C LEU A 60 1.19 -3.78 -4.74
N SER A 61 1.87 -2.69 -5.05
CA SER A 61 2.40 -1.77 -4.03
C SER A 61 1.29 -1.15 -3.19
N ALA A 62 0.15 -0.81 -3.79
CA ALA A 62 -1.03 -0.32 -3.07
C ALA A 62 -1.56 -1.37 -2.08
N SER A 63 -1.46 -2.66 -2.42
CA SER A 63 -1.92 -3.73 -1.52
C SER A 63 -1.13 -3.77 -0.21
N TYR A 64 0.12 -3.30 -0.22
CA TYR A 64 0.93 -3.23 1.01
C TYR A 64 0.40 -2.16 1.96
N ILE A 65 -0.16 -1.07 1.44
CA ILE A 65 -0.89 -0.08 2.24
C ILE A 65 -2.10 -0.74 2.89
N SER A 66 -2.89 -1.45 2.10
CA SER A 66 -4.09 -2.14 2.60
C SER A 66 -3.75 -3.13 3.72
N ALA A 67 -2.69 -3.92 3.55
CA ALA A 67 -2.26 -4.86 4.57
C ALA A 67 -1.86 -4.15 5.87
N LEU A 68 -1.14 -3.05 5.76
CA LEU A 68 -0.70 -2.27 6.93
C LEU A 68 -1.88 -1.67 7.69
N LEU A 69 -2.86 -1.13 6.95
CA LEU A 69 -4.08 -0.57 7.53
C LEU A 69 -4.89 -1.65 8.28
N GLY A 70 -5.05 -2.80 7.66
CA GLY A 70 -5.87 -3.87 8.24
C GLY A 70 -5.19 -4.63 9.37
N ASN A 71 -3.87 -4.77 9.31
CA ASN A 71 -3.14 -5.58 10.28
C ASN A 71 -2.60 -4.78 11.46
N THR A 72 -2.25 -3.51 11.26
CA THR A 72 -1.45 -2.77 12.25
C THR A 72 -2.09 -1.46 12.70
N LEU A 73 -2.40 -0.54 11.78
CA LEU A 73 -2.94 0.77 12.12
C LEU A 73 -3.94 1.24 11.04
N PRO A 74 -5.23 1.37 11.34
CA PRO A 74 -5.90 1.19 12.62
C PRO A 74 -6.07 -0.25 13.08
N GLY A 75 -5.71 -1.24 12.26
CA GLY A 75 -5.70 -2.66 12.62
C GLY A 75 -7.06 -3.34 12.50
N PRO A 76 -7.22 -4.50 13.18
CA PRO A 76 -8.45 -5.30 13.09
C PRO A 76 -9.72 -4.52 13.42
N ASN A 77 -10.84 -4.97 12.86
CA ASN A 77 -12.15 -4.36 13.01
C ASN A 77 -12.22 -2.92 12.51
N THR A 78 -11.62 -2.69 11.34
CA THR A 78 -11.75 -1.43 10.61
C THR A 78 -12.30 -1.68 9.21
N LEU A 79 -13.14 -0.74 8.74
CA LEU A 79 -13.67 -0.74 7.40
C LEU A 79 -12.86 0.23 6.53
N TYR A 80 -12.50 -0.23 5.36
CA TYR A 80 -11.78 0.58 4.38
C TYR A 80 -12.81 1.34 3.53
N LEU A 81 -13.02 2.61 3.80
CA LEU A 81 -14.08 3.38 3.15
C LEU A 81 -13.63 4.09 1.88
N GLY A 82 -12.38 4.49 1.81
CA GLY A 82 -11.88 5.18 0.63
C GLY A 82 -10.36 5.25 0.60
N GLN A 83 -9.81 5.40 -0.61
CA GLN A 83 -8.37 5.50 -0.82
C GLN A 83 -8.09 6.35 -2.05
N THR A 84 -7.19 7.33 -1.89
CA THR A 84 -6.60 8.05 -3.01
C THR A 84 -5.20 7.50 -3.27
N LEU A 85 -4.89 7.23 -4.52
CA LEU A 85 -3.59 6.71 -4.95
C LEU A 85 -3.07 7.56 -6.10
N ASN A 86 -1.86 8.08 -5.94
CA ASN A 86 -1.11 8.73 -7.01
C ASN A 86 0.17 7.94 -7.25
N PHE A 87 0.32 7.38 -8.44
CA PHE A 87 1.47 6.55 -8.80
C PHE A 87 2.56 7.45 -9.39
N LYS A 88 3.68 7.57 -8.67
CA LYS A 88 4.74 8.53 -8.98
C LYS A 88 5.94 7.90 -9.66
N ASN A 89 6.34 6.70 -9.24
CA ASN A 89 7.52 6.01 -9.77
C ASN A 89 7.25 4.51 -9.90
N PRO A 90 7.82 3.85 -10.92
CA PRO A 90 7.66 2.40 -11.08
C PRO A 90 8.47 1.63 -10.05
N VAL A 91 8.04 0.40 -9.78
CA VAL A 91 8.75 -0.55 -8.92
C VAL A 91 9.23 -1.71 -9.80
N LYS A 92 10.49 -2.05 -9.67
CA LYS A 92 11.14 -3.13 -10.43
C LYS A 92 11.31 -4.37 -9.56
N ILE A 93 11.47 -5.52 -10.19
CA ILE A 93 11.79 -6.76 -9.47
C ILE A 93 13.07 -6.53 -8.65
N GLY A 94 13.04 -6.88 -7.39
CA GLY A 94 14.17 -6.71 -6.48
C GLY A 94 14.17 -5.39 -5.71
N ASP A 95 13.31 -4.44 -6.08
CA ASP A 95 13.17 -3.21 -5.29
C ASP A 95 12.59 -3.53 -3.91
N THR A 96 13.05 -2.80 -2.92
CA THR A 96 12.53 -2.85 -1.56
C THR A 96 11.69 -1.62 -1.30
N VAL A 97 10.42 -1.83 -1.00
CA VAL A 97 9.47 -0.75 -0.78
C VAL A 97 8.99 -0.73 0.66
N THR A 98 8.75 0.46 1.17
CA THR A 98 8.23 0.70 2.52
C THR A 98 6.91 1.42 2.42
N ALA A 99 5.84 0.76 2.90
CA ALA A 99 4.54 1.40 3.07
C ALA A 99 4.50 2.07 4.44
N THR A 100 3.95 3.27 4.50
CA THR A 100 3.80 4.04 5.74
C THR A 100 2.40 4.64 5.79
N VAL A 101 1.76 4.53 6.95
CA VAL A 101 0.47 5.17 7.21
C VAL A 101 0.60 6.02 8.46
N THR A 102 -0.01 7.21 8.43
CA THR A 102 0.05 8.16 9.54
C THR A 102 -1.33 8.77 9.76
N VAL A 103 -1.81 8.73 10.99
CA VAL A 103 -3.13 9.31 11.34
C VAL A 103 -3.08 10.83 11.20
N ALA A 104 -3.87 11.37 10.28
CA ALA A 104 -3.94 12.79 9.98
C ALA A 104 -5.15 13.47 10.62
N GLU A 105 -6.29 12.77 10.66
CA GLU A 105 -7.53 13.30 11.24
C GLU A 105 -8.25 12.19 12.01
N LYS A 106 -8.99 12.60 13.04
CA LYS A 106 -9.76 11.68 13.88
C LYS A 106 -11.11 12.30 14.21
N ARG A 107 -12.21 11.58 13.93
CA ARG A 107 -13.57 11.99 14.27
C ARG A 107 -14.17 11.01 15.26
N ASP A 108 -14.24 11.42 16.51
CA ASP A 108 -14.74 10.59 17.62
C ASP A 108 -16.21 10.22 17.45
N ASP A 109 -17.05 11.17 17.00
CA ASP A 109 -18.48 10.97 16.85
C ASP A 109 -18.83 9.86 15.85
N LYS A 110 -18.04 9.71 14.79
CA LYS A 110 -18.26 8.72 13.73
C LYS A 110 -17.25 7.58 13.74
N ARG A 111 -16.27 7.61 14.64
CA ARG A 111 -15.17 6.64 14.72
C ARG A 111 -14.41 6.54 13.40
N ILE A 112 -14.23 7.69 12.75
CA ILE A 112 -13.54 7.79 11.46
C ILE A 112 -12.11 8.31 11.68
N LEU A 113 -11.19 7.70 10.96
CA LEU A 113 -9.79 8.10 10.86
C LEU A 113 -9.46 8.40 9.42
N LYS A 114 -8.75 9.49 9.17
CA LYS A 114 -8.09 9.73 7.88
C LYS A 114 -6.61 9.56 8.10
N LEU A 115 -5.98 8.80 7.21
CA LEU A 115 -4.54 8.53 7.28
C LEU A 115 -3.88 8.95 5.98
N ASP A 116 -2.72 9.57 6.10
CA ASP A 116 -1.82 9.74 4.96
C ASP A 116 -1.15 8.40 4.67
N THR A 117 -1.06 8.03 3.40
CA THR A 117 -0.51 6.76 2.98
C THR A 117 0.56 6.97 1.92
N THR A 118 1.73 6.36 2.11
CA THR A 118 2.85 6.46 1.17
C THR A 118 3.52 5.11 0.99
N VAL A 119 4.12 4.95 -0.19
CA VAL A 119 5.07 3.86 -0.45
C VAL A 119 6.32 4.50 -1.03
N THR A 120 7.48 4.17 -0.47
CA THR A 120 8.79 4.65 -0.95
C THR A 120 9.65 3.45 -1.31
N ASN A 121 10.62 3.65 -2.24
CA ASN A 121 11.59 2.61 -2.57
C ASN A 121 12.85 2.72 -1.70
N GLN A 122 13.85 1.87 -1.95
CA GLN A 122 15.09 1.84 -1.20
C GLN A 122 15.94 3.11 -1.36
N HIS A 123 15.64 3.93 -2.36
CA HIS A 123 16.33 5.20 -2.60
C HIS A 123 15.60 6.39 -1.95
N GLY A 124 14.49 6.14 -1.28
CA GLY A 124 13.66 7.19 -0.72
C GLY A 124 12.73 7.89 -1.72
N ASP A 125 12.67 7.41 -2.97
CA ASP A 125 11.76 7.96 -3.96
C ASP A 125 10.33 7.55 -3.65
N VAL A 126 9.39 8.47 -3.82
CA VAL A 126 7.97 8.19 -3.62
C VAL A 126 7.46 7.35 -4.79
N VAL A 127 6.96 6.17 -4.48
CA VAL A 127 6.30 5.26 -5.43
C VAL A 127 4.81 5.58 -5.52
N ILE A 128 4.17 5.72 -4.36
CA ILE A 128 2.76 6.06 -4.24
C ILE A 128 2.62 7.09 -3.12
N ASP A 129 1.79 8.11 -3.34
CA ASP A 129 1.26 8.95 -2.26
C ASP A 129 -0.27 8.99 -2.32
N GLY A 130 -0.89 9.43 -1.26
CA GLY A 130 -2.32 9.55 -1.15
C GLY A 130 -2.79 9.54 0.29
N GLY A 131 -4.07 9.20 0.46
CA GLY A 131 -4.68 9.12 1.76
C GLY A 131 -5.89 8.22 1.76
N CYS A 132 -6.30 7.80 2.95
CA CYS A 132 -7.43 6.90 3.10
C CYS A 132 -8.41 7.38 4.18
N VAL A 133 -9.59 6.80 4.14
CA VAL A 133 -10.63 6.98 5.15
C VAL A 133 -10.97 5.59 5.69
N MET A 134 -10.86 5.43 7.00
CA MET A 134 -11.12 4.18 7.71
C MET A 134 -12.16 4.42 8.79
N LYS A 135 -12.97 3.41 9.06
CA LYS A 135 -13.92 3.45 10.18
C LYS A 135 -13.64 2.28 11.12
N LYS A 136 -13.41 2.59 12.38
CA LYS A 136 -13.24 1.57 13.42
C LYS A 136 -14.62 1.09 13.86
N VAL A 137 -14.84 -0.24 13.80
CA VAL A 137 -16.15 -0.85 14.14
C VAL A 137 -16.07 -1.79 15.36
N GLY A 138 -14.88 -1.96 15.93
CA GLY A 138 -14.65 -2.73 17.13
C GLY A 138 -14.29 -1.84 18.32
N LEU A 139 -13.26 -2.21 19.06
CA LEU A 139 -12.79 -1.48 20.21
C LEU A 139 -12.38 -0.05 19.87
#